data_98179702e1f9e93f1f93d915f1d2bb7b
#
_entry.id   98179702e1f9e93f1f93d915f1d2bb7b
#
_cell.length_a   1.000
_cell.length_b   1.000
_cell.length_c   1.000
_cell.angle_alpha   90.00
_cell.angle_beta   90.00
_cell.angle_gamma   90.00
#
_symmetry.space_group_name_H-M   'P 1'
#
loop_
_entity.id
_entity.type
_entity.pdbx_description
1 polymer ?
#
loop_
_entity_poly.entity_id
_entity_poly.type
_entity_poly.pdbx_seq_one_letter_code
_entity_poly.pdbx_strand_id
1 'polypeptide(L)'
;MKQEALSILWDIAQENPITQGDKTLFPAVREQIAAITLLAKIAEWDNEDTTELEQNNLNVVLGKERADLLAFTQFTFPSFAPAGFHQYYYRTLTDFALGRIQKLMICMPPQHGKSEGATRRLPAFLLGLNPHKRVAIVSYSAAKARKFNRELQRVISSTEYHQLFPNTRLAHDAPTPKGSWVRNADECECVGFSGGFKTLGVGGALTGEPVDILIMDDLYKDAKSAWSPTIRERISDWYETVAHTRLHNLSQQLLVMTRWHPDDLAGKLLDQEGTYHPENNPQGWHLITFPAIKIGAPSATDPRAEGEPLWPEKHALQKLLTSRKRNPQVFESLYQQDPKPQEGLMYEPFTEYNPQEKLPKGTRKAYIDTADTGADYLCAICYIEADDANYVLDVLYTQKPMEQTETAVAALLKKHLITHCLVESNNGGRSFARNLERICLEMGHATIRVETFYQRAHKATRIFTYAASAPLLIQMPIGWKERFADFARDLTGYLRTGKNPHDDAPDALTGTLEARNPRKSNASDIATLFGRTL
;
A
#
# COMPACT_ATOMS: atom_id res chain seq x y z
N MET A 1 -42.57 45.06 5.70
CA MET A 1 -41.08 44.89 5.53
C MET A 1 -40.45 44.00 6.62
N LYS A 2 -40.52 44.35 7.95
CA LYS A 2 -39.89 43.46 9.00
C LYS A 2 -40.53 42.06 9.02
N GLN A 3 -41.87 41.97 9.02
CA GLN A 3 -42.60 40.71 9.00
C GLN A 3 -42.39 39.87 7.71
N GLU A 4 -42.33 40.52 6.55
CA GLU A 4 -42.03 39.84 5.28
C GLU A 4 -40.58 39.30 5.25
N ALA A 5 -39.61 40.09 5.76
CA ALA A 5 -38.21 39.63 5.84
C ALA A 5 -38.05 38.45 6.82
N LEU A 6 -38.77 38.46 7.93
CA LEU A 6 -38.79 37.36 8.91
C LEU A 6 -39.42 36.10 8.30
N SER A 7 -40.52 36.24 7.53
CA SER A 7 -41.13 35.10 6.82
C SER A 7 -40.19 34.48 5.82
N ILE A 8 -39.49 35.28 5.01
CA ILE A 8 -38.52 34.79 4.03
C ILE A 8 -37.35 34.08 4.70
N LEU A 9 -36.80 34.65 5.78
CA LEU A 9 -35.71 34.03 6.56
C LEU A 9 -36.16 32.72 7.22
N TRP A 10 -37.42 32.67 7.70
CA TRP A 10 -38.01 31.48 8.30
C TRP A 10 -38.21 30.37 7.26
N ASP A 11 -38.67 30.69 6.08
CA ASP A 11 -38.83 29.75 4.96
C ASP A 11 -37.49 29.16 4.54
N ILE A 12 -36.46 30.01 4.39
CA ILE A 12 -35.08 29.54 4.08
C ILE A 12 -34.53 28.64 5.20
N ALA A 13 -34.80 28.98 6.46
CA ALA A 13 -34.32 28.20 7.62
C ALA A 13 -34.98 26.82 7.74
N GLN A 14 -36.21 26.66 7.22
CA GLN A 14 -36.94 25.39 7.24
C GLN A 14 -36.73 24.54 5.99
N GLU A 15 -36.12 25.07 4.92
CA GLU A 15 -35.81 24.29 3.74
C GLU A 15 -34.85 23.12 4.07
N ASN A 16 -35.18 21.92 3.58
CA ASN A 16 -34.29 20.76 3.70
C ASN A 16 -33.36 20.69 2.47
N PRO A 17 -32.07 21.06 2.62
CA PRO A 17 -31.14 21.13 1.48
C PRO A 17 -30.87 19.77 0.81
N ILE A 18 -31.31 18.66 1.41
CA ILE A 18 -31.09 17.30 0.90
C ILE A 18 -32.23 16.87 -0.05
N THR A 19 -33.41 17.45 0.09
CA THR A 19 -34.58 17.10 -0.73
C THR A 19 -34.67 17.90 -2.02
N GLN A 20 -33.93 18.97 -2.16
CA GLN A 20 -33.84 19.71 -3.42
C GLN A 20 -32.81 19.05 -4.33
N GLY A 21 -33.32 18.31 -5.31
CA GLY A 21 -32.49 17.63 -6.30
C GLY A 21 -31.56 18.59 -7.02
N ASP A 22 -30.31 18.27 -6.98
CA ASP A 22 -29.36 18.38 -8.06
C ASP A 22 -28.51 19.62 -8.30
N LYS A 23 -28.55 20.74 -7.67
CA LYS A 23 -27.56 21.73 -8.16
C LYS A 23 -26.72 22.52 -7.17
N THR A 24 -27.07 22.67 -5.92
CA THR A 24 -26.29 23.56 -5.02
C THR A 24 -26.50 23.28 -3.52
N LEU A 25 -26.12 22.11 -3.05
CA LEU A 25 -26.19 21.81 -1.60
C LEU A 25 -25.38 22.82 -0.73
N PHE A 26 -24.24 23.26 -1.18
CA PHE A 26 -23.38 24.16 -0.40
C PHE A 26 -23.86 25.63 -0.30
N PRO A 27 -24.34 26.27 -1.36
CA PRO A 27 -24.97 27.59 -1.23
C PRO A 27 -26.23 27.57 -0.36
N ALA A 28 -27.12 26.60 -0.54
CA ALA A 28 -28.36 26.49 0.22
C ALA A 28 -28.08 26.31 1.73
N VAL A 29 -27.12 25.48 2.13
CA VAL A 29 -26.72 25.31 3.55
C VAL A 29 -26.13 26.61 4.13
N ARG A 30 -25.33 27.35 3.36
CA ARG A 30 -24.81 28.65 3.79
C ARG A 30 -25.91 29.68 4.00
N GLU A 31 -26.87 29.71 3.10
CA GLU A 31 -28.05 30.60 3.19
C GLU A 31 -28.92 30.26 4.40
N GLN A 32 -29.14 28.97 4.67
CA GLN A 32 -29.85 28.52 5.86
C GLN A 32 -29.13 28.91 7.16
N ILE A 33 -27.82 28.69 7.26
CA ILE A 33 -27.01 29.09 8.43
C ILE A 33 -27.10 30.61 8.62
N ALA A 34 -26.99 31.38 7.55
CA ALA A 34 -27.09 32.83 7.62
C ALA A 34 -28.49 33.28 8.05
N ALA A 35 -29.55 32.65 7.53
CA ALA A 35 -30.93 32.96 7.89
C ALA A 35 -31.20 32.65 9.38
N ILE A 36 -30.80 31.49 9.88
CA ILE A 36 -30.96 31.11 11.30
C ILE A 36 -30.15 32.01 12.21
N THR A 37 -28.91 32.34 11.86
CA THR A 37 -28.06 33.25 12.63
C THR A 37 -28.69 34.65 12.75
N LEU A 38 -29.31 35.11 11.65
CA LEU A 38 -30.00 36.41 11.64
C LEU A 38 -31.28 36.38 12.45
N LEU A 39 -32.07 35.30 12.34
CA LEU A 39 -33.29 35.11 13.16
C LEU A 39 -32.95 35.05 14.66
N ALA A 40 -31.90 34.32 15.06
CA ALA A 40 -31.45 34.27 16.46
C ALA A 40 -31.06 35.65 17.00
N LYS A 41 -30.35 36.45 16.23
CA LYS A 41 -30.01 37.84 16.61
C LYS A 41 -31.23 38.73 16.71
N ILE A 42 -32.23 38.55 15.86
CA ILE A 42 -33.48 39.32 15.94
C ILE A 42 -34.28 38.90 17.15
N ALA A 43 -34.36 37.59 17.47
CA ALA A 43 -35.04 37.09 18.67
C ALA A 43 -34.36 37.56 19.98
N GLU A 44 -33.01 37.56 20.03
CA GLU A 44 -32.28 38.16 21.16
C GLU A 44 -32.62 39.64 21.37
N TRP A 45 -32.81 40.42 20.30
CA TRP A 45 -33.19 41.82 20.41
C TRP A 45 -34.63 42.02 20.86
N ASP A 46 -35.53 41.15 20.44
CA ASP A 46 -36.96 41.24 20.76
C ASP A 46 -37.31 40.48 22.08
N ASN A 47 -36.34 39.84 22.74
CA ASN A 47 -36.49 39.05 23.98
C ASN A 47 -37.52 37.90 23.85
N GLU A 48 -37.55 37.25 22.66
CA GLU A 48 -38.44 36.15 22.34
C GLU A 48 -37.83 34.78 22.71
N ASP A 49 -38.67 33.73 22.78
CA ASP A 49 -38.22 32.34 23.01
C ASP A 49 -37.41 31.82 21.82
N THR A 50 -36.16 31.41 22.07
CA THR A 50 -35.21 30.93 21.05
C THR A 50 -35.23 29.42 20.84
N THR A 51 -36.05 28.65 21.54
CA THR A 51 -36.08 27.19 21.54
C THR A 51 -36.27 26.60 20.12
N GLU A 52 -37.15 27.17 19.34
CA GLU A 52 -37.42 26.75 17.97
C GLU A 52 -36.26 27.09 17.02
N LEU A 53 -35.60 28.23 17.24
CA LEU A 53 -34.39 28.63 16.52
C LEU A 53 -33.19 27.71 16.82
N GLU A 54 -33.06 27.29 18.08
CA GLU A 54 -32.04 26.33 18.49
C GLU A 54 -32.26 24.98 17.82
N GLN A 55 -33.51 24.50 17.70
CA GLN A 55 -33.87 23.27 17.01
C GLN A 55 -33.58 23.37 15.50
N ASN A 56 -33.89 24.50 14.87
CA ASN A 56 -33.60 24.74 13.47
C ASN A 56 -32.09 24.86 13.23
N ASN A 57 -31.34 25.46 14.13
CA ASN A 57 -29.88 25.50 14.10
C ASN A 57 -29.28 24.09 14.15
N LEU A 58 -29.79 23.24 15.05
CA LEU A 58 -29.39 21.83 15.11
C LEU A 58 -29.66 21.09 13.78
N ASN A 59 -30.85 21.31 13.19
CA ASN A 59 -31.21 20.70 11.90
C ASN A 59 -30.29 21.14 10.75
N VAL A 60 -29.84 22.42 10.74
CA VAL A 60 -28.88 22.90 9.73
C VAL A 60 -27.49 22.36 9.97
N VAL A 61 -27.04 22.24 11.22
CA VAL A 61 -25.77 21.58 11.56
C VAL A 61 -25.79 20.13 11.11
N LEU A 62 -26.85 19.37 11.44
CA LEU A 62 -27.02 18.00 10.96
C LEU A 62 -27.10 17.92 9.42
N GLY A 63 -27.61 18.98 8.77
CA GLY A 63 -27.60 19.12 7.32
C GLY A 63 -26.19 19.23 6.74
N LYS A 64 -25.26 19.89 7.44
CA LYS A 64 -23.86 19.99 7.05
C LYS A 64 -23.16 18.63 7.12
N GLU A 65 -23.33 17.89 8.23
CA GLU A 65 -22.77 16.54 8.36
C GLU A 65 -23.35 15.55 7.33
N ARG A 66 -24.54 15.80 6.81
CA ARG A 66 -25.15 15.04 5.71
C ARG A 66 -24.64 15.46 4.32
N ALA A 67 -24.03 16.62 4.18
CA ALA A 67 -23.56 17.17 2.91
C ALA A 67 -22.03 17.17 2.73
N ASP A 68 -21.28 16.97 3.81
CA ASP A 68 -19.81 17.01 3.82
C ASP A 68 -19.22 15.78 4.53
N LEU A 69 -18.40 15.02 3.82
CA LEU A 69 -17.83 13.77 4.33
C LEU A 69 -16.85 14.01 5.50
N LEU A 70 -16.16 15.16 5.55
CA LEU A 70 -15.26 15.46 6.67
C LEU A 70 -16.07 15.73 7.93
N ALA A 71 -17.12 16.55 7.82
CA ALA A 71 -18.04 16.83 8.93
C ALA A 71 -18.73 15.53 9.40
N PHE A 72 -19.23 14.71 8.48
CA PHE A 72 -19.75 13.36 8.77
C PHE A 72 -18.72 12.49 9.51
N THR A 73 -17.47 12.51 9.05
CA THR A 73 -16.40 11.71 9.67
C THR A 73 -16.13 12.18 11.10
N GLN A 74 -16.03 13.48 11.33
CA GLN A 74 -15.79 14.05 12.66
C GLN A 74 -16.97 13.80 13.60
N PHE A 75 -18.20 13.86 13.11
CA PHE A 75 -19.40 13.56 13.88
C PHE A 75 -19.49 12.08 14.30
N THR A 76 -19.25 11.16 13.36
CA THR A 76 -19.30 9.71 13.62
C THR A 76 -18.00 9.13 14.18
N PHE A 77 -16.94 9.95 14.27
CA PHE A 77 -15.64 9.59 14.84
C PHE A 77 -15.00 10.83 15.51
N PRO A 78 -15.50 11.25 16.69
CA PRO A 78 -15.08 12.49 17.32
C PRO A 78 -13.59 12.59 17.66
N SER A 79 -12.90 11.47 17.83
CA SER A 79 -11.45 11.46 18.07
C SER A 79 -10.61 11.65 16.79
N PHE A 80 -11.23 11.77 15.61
CA PHE A 80 -10.52 12.03 14.38
C PHE A 80 -10.08 13.50 14.30
N ALA A 81 -8.76 13.71 14.35
CA ALA A 81 -8.14 15.02 14.17
C ALA A 81 -7.56 15.10 12.74
N PRO A 82 -8.19 15.85 11.82
CA PRO A 82 -7.71 15.99 10.45
C PRO A 82 -6.46 16.86 10.39
N ALA A 83 -5.42 16.41 9.66
CA ALA A 83 -4.31 17.25 9.23
C ALA A 83 -4.72 18.12 8.03
N GLY A 84 -3.91 19.13 7.68
CA GLY A 84 -4.23 20.10 6.62
C GLY A 84 -4.62 19.47 5.28
N PHE A 85 -3.89 18.45 4.83
CA PHE A 85 -4.18 17.78 3.55
C PHE A 85 -5.52 17.01 3.56
N HIS A 86 -6.04 16.61 4.72
CA HIS A 86 -7.32 15.95 4.84
C HIS A 86 -8.48 16.84 4.36
N GLN A 87 -8.36 18.17 4.45
CA GLN A 87 -9.37 19.09 3.92
C GLN A 87 -9.59 18.87 2.42
N TYR A 88 -8.50 18.79 1.65
CA TYR A 88 -8.59 18.54 0.20
C TYR A 88 -9.00 17.09 -0.09
N TYR A 89 -8.45 16.12 0.62
CA TYR A 89 -8.78 14.71 0.49
C TYR A 89 -10.29 14.45 0.70
N TYR A 90 -10.85 14.90 1.79
CA TYR A 90 -12.26 14.70 2.12
C TYR A 90 -13.20 15.51 1.23
N ARG A 91 -12.83 16.72 0.85
CA ARG A 91 -13.57 17.51 -0.13
C ARG A 91 -13.72 16.77 -1.46
N THR A 92 -12.64 16.17 -1.95
CA THR A 92 -12.69 15.41 -3.21
C THR A 92 -13.52 14.13 -3.06
N LEU A 93 -13.44 13.44 -1.92
CA LEU A 93 -14.32 12.31 -1.64
C LEU A 93 -15.81 12.75 -1.52
N THR A 94 -16.08 13.94 -1.02
CA THR A 94 -17.42 14.52 -1.02
C THR A 94 -17.91 14.79 -2.46
N ASP A 95 -17.07 15.36 -3.31
CA ASP A 95 -17.41 15.57 -4.73
C ASP A 95 -17.67 14.24 -5.45
N PHE A 96 -16.91 13.20 -5.12
CA PHE A 96 -17.17 11.84 -5.59
C PHE A 96 -18.53 11.32 -5.07
N ALA A 97 -18.81 11.44 -3.78
CA ALA A 97 -20.07 10.98 -3.18
C ALA A 97 -21.31 11.67 -3.79
N LEU A 98 -21.18 12.95 -4.16
CA LEU A 98 -22.23 13.74 -4.79
C LEU A 98 -22.34 13.54 -6.32
N GLY A 99 -21.60 12.58 -6.89
CA GLY A 99 -21.68 12.25 -8.32
C GLY A 99 -20.96 13.23 -9.26
N ARG A 100 -20.18 14.18 -8.72
CA ARG A 100 -19.44 15.17 -9.54
C ARG A 100 -18.20 14.58 -10.20
N ILE A 101 -17.68 13.49 -9.63
CA ILE A 101 -16.51 12.75 -10.11
C ILE A 101 -16.94 11.31 -10.35
N GLN A 102 -16.79 10.80 -11.57
CA GLN A 102 -17.10 9.41 -11.90
C GLN A 102 -15.94 8.47 -11.64
N LYS A 103 -14.73 8.86 -12.02
CA LYS A 103 -13.51 8.06 -11.83
C LYS A 103 -12.51 8.84 -10.98
N LEU A 104 -12.26 8.36 -9.79
CA LEU A 104 -11.34 9.00 -8.84
C LEU A 104 -10.20 8.04 -8.47
N MET A 105 -8.98 8.51 -8.65
CA MET A 105 -7.77 7.79 -8.26
C MET A 105 -7.01 8.59 -7.22
N ILE A 106 -6.76 8.00 -6.04
CA ILE A 106 -6.05 8.64 -4.94
C ILE A 106 -4.82 7.82 -4.57
N CYS A 107 -3.65 8.40 -4.78
CA CYS A 107 -2.37 7.83 -4.41
C CYS A 107 -1.84 8.52 -3.16
N MET A 108 -1.65 7.76 -2.07
CA MET A 108 -1.31 8.32 -0.76
C MET A 108 -0.35 7.40 0.00
N PRO A 109 0.60 7.95 0.78
CA PRO A 109 1.54 7.15 1.55
C PRO A 109 0.86 6.22 2.56
N PRO A 110 1.55 5.16 3.02
CA PRO A 110 1.05 4.30 4.08
C PRO A 110 0.74 5.09 5.36
N GLN A 111 -0.32 4.70 6.09
CA GLN A 111 -0.73 5.27 7.38
C GLN A 111 -1.11 6.76 7.38
N HIS A 112 -1.50 7.31 6.23
CA HIS A 112 -2.00 8.69 6.12
C HIS A 112 -3.54 8.79 6.09
N GLY A 113 -4.26 7.79 6.55
CA GLY A 113 -5.73 7.85 6.71
C GLY A 113 -6.53 7.50 5.46
N LYS A 114 -5.92 7.04 4.37
CA LYS A 114 -6.61 6.75 3.10
C LYS A 114 -7.82 5.83 3.25
N SER A 115 -7.67 4.69 3.94
CA SER A 115 -8.78 3.73 4.13
C SER A 115 -9.83 4.21 5.14
N GLU A 116 -9.50 5.16 6.04
CA GLU A 116 -10.50 5.72 6.96
C GLU A 116 -11.54 6.52 6.18
N GLY A 117 -11.12 7.45 5.34
CA GLY A 117 -12.02 8.24 4.51
C GLY A 117 -12.69 7.40 3.43
N ALA A 118 -11.89 6.77 2.55
CA ALA A 118 -12.38 6.15 1.32
C ALA A 118 -13.13 4.83 1.52
N THR A 119 -12.78 4.03 2.55
CA THR A 119 -13.27 2.65 2.65
C THR A 119 -14.15 2.41 3.86
N ARG A 120 -14.06 3.27 4.90
CA ARG A 120 -14.91 3.16 6.10
C ARG A 120 -16.01 4.23 6.14
N ARG A 121 -15.66 5.50 5.92
CA ARG A 121 -16.61 6.60 6.07
C ARG A 121 -17.41 6.86 4.80
N LEU A 122 -16.74 6.91 3.65
CA LEU A 122 -17.38 7.16 2.36
C LEU A 122 -18.53 6.18 2.05
N PRO A 123 -18.37 4.84 2.17
CA PRO A 123 -19.48 3.93 1.88
C PRO A 123 -20.69 4.13 2.79
N ALA A 124 -20.46 4.39 4.10
CA ALA A 124 -21.55 4.69 5.04
C ALA A 124 -22.27 5.98 4.65
N PHE A 125 -21.51 7.02 4.31
CA PHE A 125 -22.04 8.30 3.86
C PHE A 125 -22.86 8.17 2.58
N LEU A 126 -22.34 7.44 1.57
CA LEU A 126 -23.03 7.15 0.31
C LEU A 126 -24.38 6.45 0.53
N LEU A 127 -24.42 5.43 1.38
CA LEU A 127 -25.66 4.70 1.71
C LEU A 127 -26.62 5.55 2.54
N GLY A 128 -26.12 6.47 3.35
CA GLY A 128 -26.92 7.45 4.05
C GLY A 128 -27.61 8.42 3.09
N LEU A 129 -26.88 8.91 2.10
CA LEU A 129 -27.42 9.79 1.05
C LEU A 129 -28.40 9.06 0.12
N ASN A 130 -28.07 7.82 -0.27
CA ASN A 130 -28.92 7.02 -1.14
C ASN A 130 -28.80 5.51 -0.80
N PRO A 131 -29.72 4.97 0.02
CA PRO A 131 -29.70 3.59 0.44
C PRO A 131 -30.06 2.57 -0.67
N HIS A 132 -30.38 3.03 -1.88
CA HIS A 132 -30.56 2.17 -3.05
C HIS A 132 -29.26 1.87 -3.78
N LYS A 133 -28.15 2.55 -3.48
CA LYS A 133 -26.86 2.33 -4.12
C LYS A 133 -26.24 0.99 -3.72
N ARG A 134 -25.70 0.27 -4.70
CA ARG A 134 -24.95 -0.98 -4.53
C ARG A 134 -23.46 -0.69 -4.56
N VAL A 135 -22.83 -0.82 -3.40
CA VAL A 135 -21.41 -0.49 -3.19
C VAL A 135 -20.59 -1.77 -3.13
N ALA A 136 -19.63 -1.93 -4.03
CA ALA A 136 -18.64 -3.01 -3.98
C ALA A 136 -17.31 -2.47 -3.44
N ILE A 137 -16.76 -3.11 -2.41
CA ILE A 137 -15.49 -2.74 -1.77
C ILE A 137 -14.52 -3.90 -1.95
N VAL A 138 -13.38 -3.62 -2.59
CA VAL A 138 -12.37 -4.62 -2.95
C VAL A 138 -11.04 -4.29 -2.30
N SER A 139 -10.35 -5.31 -1.78
CA SER A 139 -8.99 -5.17 -1.27
C SER A 139 -8.14 -6.39 -1.66
N TYR A 140 -6.84 -6.37 -1.35
CA TYR A 140 -5.91 -7.44 -1.74
C TYR A 140 -6.31 -8.85 -1.23
N SER A 141 -7.16 -8.97 -0.21
CA SER A 141 -7.61 -10.26 0.32
C SER A 141 -9.01 -10.21 0.93
N ALA A 142 -9.71 -11.36 0.91
CA ALA A 142 -11.02 -11.51 1.55
C ALA A 142 -10.97 -11.20 3.05
N ALA A 143 -9.91 -11.59 3.77
CA ALA A 143 -9.75 -11.30 5.19
C ALA A 143 -9.70 -9.79 5.48
N LYS A 144 -8.99 -9.02 4.64
CA LYS A 144 -8.92 -7.56 4.75
C LYS A 144 -10.27 -6.93 4.42
N ALA A 145 -10.93 -7.39 3.36
CA ALA A 145 -12.24 -6.92 2.95
C ALA A 145 -13.31 -7.16 4.04
N ARG A 146 -13.32 -8.34 4.67
CA ARG A 146 -14.20 -8.64 5.83
C ARG A 146 -13.94 -7.75 7.03
N LYS A 147 -12.68 -7.29 7.22
CA LYS A 147 -12.39 -6.31 8.27
C LYS A 147 -13.08 -4.98 7.95
N PHE A 148 -13.01 -4.50 6.72
CA PHE A 148 -13.73 -3.30 6.29
C PHE A 148 -15.23 -3.45 6.44
N ASN A 149 -15.78 -4.62 6.08
CA ASN A 149 -17.20 -4.93 6.27
C ASN A 149 -17.64 -4.73 7.73
N ARG A 150 -16.94 -5.35 8.67
CA ARG A 150 -17.26 -5.21 10.10
C ARG A 150 -17.15 -3.77 10.61
N GLU A 151 -16.14 -3.04 10.14
CA GLU A 151 -15.93 -1.65 10.51
C GLU A 151 -17.05 -0.76 9.94
N LEU A 152 -17.46 -0.99 8.70
CA LEU A 152 -18.56 -0.28 8.04
C LEU A 152 -19.91 -0.58 8.72
N GLN A 153 -20.20 -1.83 9.07
CA GLN A 153 -21.38 -2.19 9.85
C GLN A 153 -21.44 -1.41 11.17
N ARG A 154 -20.31 -1.27 11.89
CA ARG A 154 -20.27 -0.51 13.15
C ARG A 154 -20.58 0.96 12.93
N VAL A 155 -20.10 1.56 11.84
CA VAL A 155 -20.44 2.95 11.51
C VAL A 155 -21.93 3.10 11.25
N ILE A 156 -22.50 2.25 10.38
CA ILE A 156 -23.93 2.34 10.01
C ILE A 156 -24.86 2.04 11.19
N SER A 157 -24.46 1.14 12.10
CA SER A 157 -25.24 0.77 13.29
C SER A 157 -25.01 1.72 14.48
N SER A 158 -24.22 2.79 14.35
CA SER A 158 -23.96 3.71 15.45
C SER A 158 -25.14 4.68 15.67
N THR A 159 -25.26 5.17 16.89
CA THR A 159 -26.27 6.17 17.25
C THR A 159 -26.10 7.45 16.45
N GLU A 160 -24.86 7.90 16.29
CA GLU A 160 -24.49 9.09 15.54
C GLU A 160 -24.91 8.98 14.07
N TYR A 161 -24.68 7.82 13.46
CA TYR A 161 -25.11 7.57 12.08
C TYR A 161 -26.63 7.65 11.95
N HIS A 162 -27.37 7.04 12.88
CA HIS A 162 -28.82 7.02 12.84
C HIS A 162 -29.45 8.39 13.14
N GLN A 163 -28.76 9.29 13.83
CA GLN A 163 -29.19 10.69 13.95
C GLN A 163 -29.14 11.41 12.59
N LEU A 164 -28.10 11.12 11.79
CA LEU A 164 -27.97 11.72 10.46
C LEU A 164 -28.87 11.05 9.42
N PHE A 165 -28.91 9.72 9.43
CA PHE A 165 -29.61 8.91 8.43
C PHE A 165 -30.59 7.91 9.09
N PRO A 166 -31.70 8.40 9.65
CA PRO A 166 -32.62 7.57 10.43
C PRO A 166 -33.29 6.45 9.65
N ASN A 167 -33.39 6.60 8.34
CA ASN A 167 -34.04 5.63 7.45
C ASN A 167 -33.09 4.53 6.95
N THR A 168 -31.78 4.73 7.03
CA THR A 168 -30.79 3.75 6.58
C THR A 168 -30.40 2.83 7.71
N ARG A 169 -30.90 1.58 7.67
CA ARG A 169 -30.72 0.56 8.70
C ARG A 169 -30.20 -0.73 8.10
N LEU A 170 -29.39 -1.47 8.83
CA LEU A 170 -29.04 -2.86 8.50
C LEU A 170 -29.99 -3.83 9.22
N ALA A 171 -30.08 -5.07 8.75
CA ALA A 171 -30.80 -6.12 9.46
C ALA A 171 -30.32 -6.21 10.91
N HIS A 172 -31.23 -6.48 11.84
CA HIS A 172 -31.06 -6.45 13.31
C HIS A 172 -30.95 -5.05 13.96
N ASP A 173 -30.77 -3.97 13.20
CA ASP A 173 -30.87 -2.61 13.73
C ASP A 173 -32.31 -2.06 13.65
N ALA A 174 -33.20 -2.81 12.97
CA ALA A 174 -34.63 -2.56 12.85
C ALA A 174 -35.40 -3.86 13.08
N PRO A 175 -36.67 -3.79 13.56
CA PRO A 175 -37.54 -4.96 13.63
C PRO A 175 -37.84 -5.46 12.20
N THR A 176 -37.17 -6.55 11.82
CA THR A 176 -37.35 -7.18 10.52
C THR A 176 -37.64 -8.68 10.70
N PRO A 177 -38.47 -9.31 9.84
CA PRO A 177 -38.59 -10.74 9.83
C PRO A 177 -37.22 -11.41 9.62
N LYS A 178 -36.95 -12.51 10.33
CA LYS A 178 -35.69 -13.24 10.16
C LYS A 178 -35.51 -13.67 8.71
N GLY A 179 -34.32 -13.42 8.13
CA GLY A 179 -33.97 -13.86 6.79
C GLY A 179 -34.48 -12.98 5.64
N SER A 180 -35.16 -11.86 5.93
CA SER A 180 -35.64 -10.94 4.87
C SER A 180 -34.55 -10.09 4.24
N TRP A 181 -33.45 -9.85 4.95
CA TRP A 181 -32.34 -8.97 4.52
C TRP A 181 -30.99 -9.57 4.91
N VAL A 182 -30.04 -9.48 3.98
CA VAL A 182 -28.70 -10.04 4.20
C VAL A 182 -27.90 -9.13 5.12
N ARG A 183 -27.29 -9.72 6.14
CA ARG A 183 -26.25 -9.11 6.98
C ARG A 183 -25.27 -10.18 7.43
N ASN A 184 -24.11 -10.19 6.81
CA ASN A 184 -23.06 -11.14 7.12
C ASN A 184 -21.66 -10.49 7.00
N ALA A 185 -20.60 -11.30 6.99
CA ALA A 185 -19.21 -10.80 6.94
C ALA A 185 -18.78 -10.33 5.55
N ASP A 186 -19.51 -10.65 4.50
CA ASP A 186 -19.16 -10.34 3.12
C ASP A 186 -20.16 -9.37 2.48
N GLU A 187 -21.42 -9.35 2.94
CA GLU A 187 -22.51 -8.59 2.31
C GLU A 187 -23.53 -8.09 3.35
N CYS A 188 -24.01 -6.86 3.16
CA CYS A 188 -25.08 -6.27 3.97
C CYS A 188 -26.02 -5.46 3.07
N GLU A 189 -27.31 -5.64 3.27
CA GLU A 189 -28.39 -4.92 2.60
C GLU A 189 -28.99 -3.84 3.50
N CYS A 190 -29.44 -2.75 2.90
CA CYS A 190 -30.20 -1.69 3.57
C CYS A 190 -31.66 -2.12 3.68
N VAL A 191 -32.19 -2.20 4.90
CA VAL A 191 -33.57 -2.63 5.17
C VAL A 191 -34.57 -1.70 4.49
N GLY A 192 -35.45 -2.27 3.67
CA GLY A 192 -36.47 -1.50 2.93
C GLY A 192 -36.00 -0.89 1.61
N PHE A 193 -34.73 -1.09 1.23
CA PHE A 193 -34.13 -0.53 0.02
C PHE A 193 -33.45 -1.60 -0.82
N SER A 194 -33.20 -1.33 -2.11
CA SER A 194 -32.54 -2.26 -3.03
C SER A 194 -31.01 -2.23 -2.98
N GLY A 195 -30.44 -1.37 -2.18
CA GLY A 195 -28.99 -1.19 -2.09
C GLY A 195 -28.37 -1.78 -0.84
N GLY A 196 -27.06 -1.65 -0.76
CA GLY A 196 -26.24 -2.18 0.31
C GLY A 196 -24.76 -2.20 -0.07
N PHE A 197 -23.98 -3.01 0.61
CA PHE A 197 -22.57 -3.13 0.30
C PHE A 197 -22.08 -4.58 0.34
N LYS A 198 -21.15 -4.88 -0.56
CA LYS A 198 -20.46 -6.16 -0.67
C LYS A 198 -18.95 -5.95 -0.59
N THR A 199 -18.28 -6.82 0.17
CA THR A 199 -16.83 -6.70 0.37
C THR A 199 -16.13 -7.99 -0.06
N LEU A 200 -15.06 -7.87 -0.85
CA LEU A 200 -14.37 -9.02 -1.43
C LEU A 200 -12.88 -8.77 -1.60
N GLY A 201 -12.13 -9.86 -1.66
CA GLY A 201 -10.73 -9.81 -2.09
C GLY A 201 -10.61 -9.83 -3.60
N VAL A 202 -9.49 -9.35 -4.14
CA VAL A 202 -9.14 -9.51 -5.57
C VAL A 202 -9.24 -10.99 -5.98
N GLY A 203 -9.87 -11.25 -7.12
CA GLY A 203 -10.19 -12.61 -7.59
C GLY A 203 -11.52 -13.14 -7.06
N GLY A 204 -12.18 -12.43 -6.16
CA GLY A 204 -13.55 -12.76 -5.72
C GLY A 204 -14.59 -12.45 -6.80
N ALA A 205 -15.71 -13.16 -6.74
CA ALA A 205 -16.78 -12.99 -7.71
C ALA A 205 -17.69 -11.80 -7.35
N LEU A 206 -17.88 -10.91 -8.33
CA LEU A 206 -18.94 -9.89 -8.34
C LEU A 206 -20.07 -10.39 -9.24
N THR A 207 -20.66 -11.54 -8.91
CA THR A 207 -21.59 -12.21 -9.82
C THR A 207 -23.01 -11.70 -9.67
N GLY A 208 -23.67 -11.46 -10.83
CA GLY A 208 -25.12 -11.37 -10.97
C GLY A 208 -25.74 -10.00 -10.84
N GLU A 209 -25.13 -9.05 -10.13
CA GLU A 209 -25.73 -7.74 -9.87
C GLU A 209 -24.88 -6.57 -10.41
N PRO A 210 -25.51 -5.50 -10.92
CA PRO A 210 -24.80 -4.28 -11.28
C PRO A 210 -24.23 -3.59 -10.03
N VAL A 211 -23.11 -2.91 -10.19
CA VAL A 211 -22.44 -2.13 -9.17
C VAL A 211 -22.58 -0.65 -9.48
N ASP A 212 -23.17 0.12 -8.58
CA ASP A 212 -23.26 1.58 -8.73
C ASP A 212 -21.96 2.27 -8.35
N ILE A 213 -21.26 1.74 -7.33
CA ILE A 213 -20.02 2.32 -6.81
C ILE A 213 -19.00 1.22 -6.52
N LEU A 214 -17.88 1.25 -7.23
CA LEU A 214 -16.76 0.35 -7.03
C LEU A 214 -15.64 1.07 -6.27
N ILE A 215 -15.30 0.59 -5.08
CA ILE A 215 -14.19 1.09 -4.26
C ILE A 215 -13.10 0.03 -4.19
N MET A 216 -11.91 0.35 -4.67
CA MET A 216 -10.73 -0.51 -4.67
C MET A 216 -9.68 0.07 -3.73
N ASP A 217 -9.38 -0.63 -2.63
CA ASP A 217 -8.45 -0.17 -1.58
C ASP A 217 -7.27 -1.12 -1.42
N ASP A 218 -6.08 -0.64 -1.75
CA ASP A 218 -4.81 -1.37 -1.64
C ASP A 218 -4.90 -2.79 -2.22
N LEU A 219 -4.93 -2.92 -3.54
CA LEU A 219 -5.07 -4.21 -4.25
C LEU A 219 -3.81 -5.09 -4.17
N TYR A 220 -2.69 -4.56 -3.71
CA TYR A 220 -1.43 -5.28 -3.49
C TYR A 220 -1.14 -5.36 -2.00
N LYS A 221 -0.82 -6.56 -1.52
CA LYS A 221 -0.55 -6.78 -0.09
C LYS A 221 0.79 -6.21 0.35
N ASP A 222 1.81 -6.36 -0.49
CA ASP A 222 3.20 -6.07 -0.19
C ASP A 222 4.01 -5.87 -1.49
N ALA A 223 5.29 -5.51 -1.36
CA ALA A 223 6.21 -5.34 -2.48
C ALA A 223 6.29 -6.61 -3.34
N LYS A 224 6.35 -7.81 -2.72
CA LYS A 224 6.44 -9.08 -3.43
C LYS A 224 5.26 -9.27 -4.39
N SER A 225 4.05 -8.95 -3.96
CA SER A 225 2.85 -9.05 -4.80
C SER A 225 2.85 -8.00 -5.91
N ALA A 226 3.24 -6.78 -5.61
CA ALA A 226 3.26 -5.70 -6.59
C ALA A 226 4.37 -5.85 -7.66
N TRP A 227 5.52 -6.44 -7.29
CA TRP A 227 6.63 -6.69 -8.19
C TRP A 227 6.49 -7.97 -9.01
N SER A 228 5.55 -8.87 -8.67
CA SER A 228 5.25 -10.07 -9.46
C SER A 228 4.44 -9.72 -10.71
N PRO A 229 4.98 -9.94 -11.94
CA PRO A 229 4.23 -9.73 -13.17
C PRO A 229 2.91 -10.52 -13.19
N THR A 230 2.96 -11.79 -12.79
CA THR A 230 1.79 -12.69 -12.76
C THR A 230 0.68 -12.17 -11.83
N ILE A 231 1.06 -11.56 -10.69
CA ILE A 231 0.06 -10.98 -9.76
C ILE A 231 -0.51 -9.70 -10.36
N ARG A 232 0.32 -8.85 -10.98
CA ARG A 232 -0.17 -7.63 -11.66
C ARG A 232 -1.13 -7.96 -12.80
N GLU A 233 -0.77 -8.94 -13.65
CA GLU A 233 -1.65 -9.43 -14.71
C GLU A 233 -2.96 -9.96 -14.15
N ARG A 234 -2.91 -10.83 -13.15
CA ARG A 234 -4.13 -11.37 -12.51
C ARG A 234 -5.04 -10.28 -11.94
N ILE A 235 -4.49 -9.23 -11.35
CA ILE A 235 -5.28 -8.11 -10.82
C ILE A 235 -5.91 -7.31 -11.97
N SER A 236 -5.16 -7.06 -13.04
CA SER A 236 -5.64 -6.39 -14.24
C SER A 236 -6.75 -7.20 -14.93
N ASP A 237 -6.53 -8.49 -15.14
CA ASP A 237 -7.52 -9.39 -15.75
C ASP A 237 -8.80 -9.47 -14.93
N TRP A 238 -8.67 -9.56 -13.60
CA TRP A 238 -9.83 -9.54 -12.71
C TRP A 238 -10.58 -8.21 -12.81
N TYR A 239 -9.88 -7.08 -12.87
CA TYR A 239 -10.53 -5.78 -13.06
C TYR A 239 -11.31 -5.75 -14.38
N GLU A 240 -10.69 -6.11 -15.50
CA GLU A 240 -11.30 -6.08 -16.82
C GLU A 240 -12.46 -7.08 -16.97
N THR A 241 -12.26 -8.32 -16.51
CA THR A 241 -13.20 -9.41 -16.79
C THR A 241 -14.30 -9.56 -15.75
N VAL A 242 -14.07 -9.10 -14.51
CA VAL A 242 -15.01 -9.25 -13.41
C VAL A 242 -15.55 -7.91 -12.92
N ALA A 243 -14.69 -6.99 -12.50
CA ALA A 243 -15.13 -5.76 -11.87
C ALA A 243 -15.76 -4.80 -12.90
N HIS A 244 -15.06 -4.49 -13.99
CA HIS A 244 -15.51 -3.56 -15.03
C HIS A 244 -16.80 -4.03 -15.70
N THR A 245 -17.00 -5.34 -15.89
CA THR A 245 -18.22 -5.90 -16.50
C THR A 245 -19.48 -5.73 -15.65
N ARG A 246 -19.38 -5.28 -14.39
CA ARG A 246 -20.51 -4.98 -13.50
C ARG A 246 -20.88 -3.52 -13.44
N LEU A 247 -20.09 -2.68 -14.10
CA LEU A 247 -20.31 -1.24 -14.12
C LEU A 247 -21.26 -0.88 -15.29
N HIS A 248 -22.05 0.13 -15.06
CA HIS A 248 -22.93 0.74 -16.04
C HIS A 248 -22.58 2.24 -16.22
N ASN A 249 -23.20 2.92 -17.16
CA ASN A 249 -22.85 4.30 -17.53
C ASN A 249 -22.87 5.32 -16.36
N LEU A 250 -23.65 5.04 -15.32
CA LEU A 250 -23.76 5.90 -14.13
C LEU A 250 -22.94 5.38 -12.93
N SER A 251 -22.18 4.31 -13.13
CA SER A 251 -21.33 3.76 -12.08
C SER A 251 -20.12 4.67 -11.81
N GLN A 252 -19.75 4.75 -10.55
CA GLN A 252 -18.58 5.49 -10.10
C GLN A 252 -17.48 4.53 -9.66
N GLN A 253 -16.24 4.92 -9.88
CA GLN A 253 -15.07 4.13 -9.53
C GLN A 253 -14.10 4.93 -8.66
N LEU A 254 -13.71 4.38 -7.53
CA LEU A 254 -12.67 4.91 -6.66
C LEU A 254 -11.54 3.90 -6.52
N LEU A 255 -10.35 4.25 -6.98
CA LEU A 255 -9.12 3.51 -6.69
C LEU A 255 -8.30 4.30 -5.67
N VAL A 256 -8.14 3.77 -4.47
CA VAL A 256 -7.31 4.37 -3.43
C VAL A 256 -6.19 3.41 -3.06
N MET A 257 -4.94 3.83 -3.22
CA MET A 257 -3.80 2.95 -3.01
C MET A 257 -2.51 3.70 -2.70
N THR A 258 -1.53 2.94 -2.27
CA THR A 258 -0.12 3.33 -2.29
C THR A 258 0.49 2.81 -3.59
N ARG A 259 1.25 3.63 -4.31
CA ARG A 259 1.95 3.21 -5.53
C ARG A 259 3.11 2.30 -5.19
N TRP A 260 3.20 1.17 -5.90
CA TRP A 260 4.24 0.17 -5.68
C TRP A 260 5.13 -0.04 -6.89
N HIS A 261 4.54 0.00 -8.08
CA HIS A 261 5.20 -0.32 -9.35
C HIS A 261 4.64 0.57 -10.46
N PRO A 262 5.45 0.98 -11.48
CA PRO A 262 4.91 1.71 -12.63
C PRO A 262 3.68 1.05 -13.26
N ASP A 263 3.76 -0.29 -13.50
CA ASP A 263 2.68 -1.10 -14.08
C ASP A 263 1.75 -1.71 -13.02
N ASP A 264 1.58 -1.10 -11.85
CA ASP A 264 0.47 -1.47 -10.96
C ASP A 264 -0.88 -1.08 -11.60
N LEU A 265 -2.01 -1.51 -11.05
CA LEU A 265 -3.30 -1.24 -11.68
C LEU A 265 -3.52 0.27 -11.92
N ALA A 266 -3.05 1.13 -11.01
CA ALA A 266 -3.14 2.59 -11.20
C ALA A 266 -2.35 3.06 -12.43
N GLY A 267 -1.11 2.57 -12.61
CA GLY A 267 -0.31 2.88 -13.79
C GLY A 267 -0.97 2.40 -15.07
N LYS A 268 -1.43 1.15 -15.12
CA LYS A 268 -2.13 0.60 -16.30
C LYS A 268 -3.37 1.39 -16.67
N LEU A 269 -4.21 1.74 -15.69
CA LEU A 269 -5.43 2.52 -15.96
C LEU A 269 -5.11 3.94 -16.43
N LEU A 270 -4.06 4.57 -15.91
CA LEU A 270 -3.62 5.89 -16.37
C LEU A 270 -3.03 5.83 -17.79
N ASP A 271 -2.32 4.75 -18.14
CA ASP A 271 -1.78 4.56 -19.49
C ASP A 271 -2.89 4.30 -20.52
N GLN A 272 -3.94 3.57 -20.13
CA GLN A 272 -5.05 3.21 -21.03
C GLN A 272 -6.09 4.31 -21.17
N GLU A 273 -6.48 4.94 -20.07
CA GLU A 273 -7.62 5.87 -20.00
C GLU A 273 -7.21 7.32 -19.78
N GLY A 274 -5.98 7.55 -19.32
CA GLY A 274 -5.43 8.87 -19.04
C GLY A 274 -6.04 9.58 -17.83
N THR A 275 -5.56 10.78 -17.57
CA THR A 275 -6.11 11.68 -16.54
C THR A 275 -7.26 12.51 -17.10
N TYR A 276 -8.20 12.84 -16.22
CA TYR A 276 -9.31 13.70 -16.55
C TYR A 276 -8.86 15.08 -17.03
N HIS A 277 -9.45 15.51 -18.12
CA HIS A 277 -9.37 16.88 -18.62
C HIS A 277 -10.74 17.27 -19.21
N PRO A 278 -11.33 18.40 -18.81
CA PRO A 278 -12.71 18.72 -19.18
C PRO A 278 -12.97 18.78 -20.70
N GLU A 279 -11.99 19.20 -21.47
CA GLU A 279 -12.11 19.33 -22.93
C GLU A 279 -11.55 18.13 -23.69
N ASN A 280 -10.39 17.60 -23.27
CA ASN A 280 -9.62 16.62 -24.05
C ASN A 280 -9.86 15.18 -23.60
N ASN A 281 -10.18 14.94 -22.31
CA ASN A 281 -10.41 13.60 -21.77
C ASN A 281 -11.45 13.63 -20.63
N PRO A 282 -12.74 13.88 -20.91
CA PRO A 282 -13.78 13.95 -19.88
C PRO A 282 -14.10 12.61 -19.22
N GLN A 283 -13.61 11.48 -19.75
CA GLN A 283 -13.79 10.13 -19.22
C GLN A 283 -12.57 9.61 -18.46
N GLY A 284 -11.49 10.39 -18.38
CA GLY A 284 -10.26 10.03 -17.69
C GLY A 284 -10.41 10.03 -16.17
N TRP A 285 -9.35 9.60 -15.48
CA TRP A 285 -9.29 9.53 -14.05
C TRP A 285 -8.95 10.88 -13.41
N HIS A 286 -9.76 11.33 -12.45
CA HIS A 286 -9.37 12.41 -11.55
C HIS A 286 -8.27 11.88 -10.64
N LEU A 287 -7.01 12.17 -10.95
CA LEU A 287 -5.86 11.72 -10.20
C LEU A 287 -5.48 12.73 -9.12
N ILE A 288 -5.40 12.24 -7.88
CA ILE A 288 -4.84 12.99 -6.76
C ILE A 288 -3.67 12.21 -6.17
N THR A 289 -2.54 12.88 -6.06
CA THR A 289 -1.32 12.30 -5.50
C THR A 289 -0.86 13.13 -4.31
N PHE A 290 -0.65 12.45 -3.18
CA PHE A 290 -0.13 13.06 -1.95
C PHE A 290 1.29 12.53 -1.68
N PRO A 291 2.35 13.26 -2.02
CA PRO A 291 3.71 12.88 -1.64
C PRO A 291 3.92 13.10 -0.14
N ALA A 292 4.63 12.19 0.52
CA ALA A 292 4.95 12.30 1.95
C ALA A 292 5.80 13.53 2.28
N ILE A 293 6.71 13.91 1.37
CA ILE A 293 7.48 15.14 1.44
C ILE A 293 7.12 15.97 0.21
N LYS A 294 6.73 17.22 0.41
CA LYS A 294 6.35 18.13 -0.68
C LYS A 294 7.50 18.33 -1.67
N ILE A 295 7.17 18.22 -2.95
CA ILE A 295 8.06 18.53 -4.06
C ILE A 295 7.50 19.75 -4.79
N GLY A 296 8.36 20.74 -5.06
CA GLY A 296 8.02 21.96 -5.77
C GLY A 296 7.18 22.95 -4.97
N ALA A 297 6.77 24.01 -5.63
CA ALA A 297 6.08 25.15 -5.03
C ALA A 297 4.70 24.80 -4.44
N PRO A 298 4.21 25.55 -3.47
CA PRO A 298 2.82 25.44 -2.96
C PRO A 298 1.79 25.57 -4.08
N SER A 299 0.70 24.81 -3.98
CA SER A 299 -0.43 24.87 -4.91
C SER A 299 -1.75 24.96 -4.16
N ALA A 300 -2.84 25.25 -4.86
CA ALA A 300 -4.18 25.31 -4.27
C ALA A 300 -4.63 23.96 -3.68
N THR A 301 -4.10 22.84 -4.19
CA THR A 301 -4.42 21.49 -3.73
C THR A 301 -3.44 20.96 -2.68
N ASP A 302 -2.25 21.54 -2.60
CA ASP A 302 -1.21 21.20 -1.63
C ASP A 302 -0.41 22.46 -1.27
N PRO A 303 -0.85 23.22 -0.25
CA PRO A 303 -0.27 24.52 0.12
C PRO A 303 1.06 24.41 0.89
N ARG A 304 1.56 23.20 1.14
CA ARG A 304 2.82 22.98 1.87
C ARG A 304 4.00 23.62 1.14
N ALA A 305 4.96 24.12 1.89
CA ALA A 305 6.24 24.52 1.33
C ALA A 305 7.06 23.30 0.87
N GLU A 306 7.97 23.51 -0.07
CA GLU A 306 8.88 22.44 -0.53
C GLU A 306 9.65 21.83 0.65
N GLY A 307 9.73 20.51 0.71
CA GLY A 307 10.38 19.77 1.79
C GLY A 307 9.51 19.52 3.02
N GLU A 308 8.31 20.09 3.13
CA GLU A 308 7.43 19.85 4.27
C GLU A 308 6.78 18.46 4.22
N PRO A 309 6.67 17.76 5.39
CA PRO A 309 5.99 16.48 5.47
C PRO A 309 4.48 16.62 5.34
N LEU A 310 3.81 15.58 4.79
CA LEU A 310 2.36 15.56 4.58
C LEU A 310 1.57 15.60 5.90
N TRP A 311 2.07 14.91 6.92
CA TRP A 311 1.45 14.84 8.25
C TRP A 311 2.54 14.91 9.33
N PRO A 312 3.02 16.13 9.65
CA PRO A 312 4.16 16.30 10.56
C PRO A 312 3.95 15.72 11.96
N GLU A 313 2.73 15.80 12.50
CA GLU A 313 2.41 15.31 13.86
C GLU A 313 2.52 13.79 13.96
N LYS A 314 2.32 13.07 12.86
CA LYS A 314 2.37 11.61 12.81
C LYS A 314 3.64 11.07 12.16
N HIS A 315 4.15 11.77 11.19
CA HIS A 315 5.30 11.39 10.36
C HIS A 315 6.30 12.54 10.26
N ALA A 316 7.10 12.72 11.31
CA ALA A 316 8.11 13.77 11.36
C ALA A 316 9.10 13.68 10.19
N LEU A 317 9.53 14.82 9.66
CA LEU A 317 10.46 14.91 8.52
C LEU A 317 11.71 14.06 8.71
N GLN A 318 12.34 14.09 9.90
CA GLN A 318 13.55 13.33 10.18
C GLN A 318 13.35 11.82 10.02
N LYS A 319 12.17 11.28 10.42
CA LYS A 319 11.81 9.88 10.23
C LYS A 319 11.67 9.54 8.74
N LEU A 320 11.04 10.42 7.97
CA LEU A 320 10.88 10.25 6.53
C LEU A 320 12.23 10.27 5.81
N LEU A 321 13.10 11.22 6.12
CA LEU A 321 14.45 11.31 5.57
C LEU A 321 15.32 10.08 5.94
N THR A 322 15.17 9.56 7.15
CA THR A 322 15.84 8.32 7.56
C THR A 322 15.35 7.13 6.74
N SER A 323 14.03 7.04 6.50
CA SER A 323 13.45 6.01 5.63
C SER A 323 13.94 6.13 4.19
N ARG A 324 14.04 7.35 3.66
CA ARG A 324 14.56 7.63 2.31
C ARG A 324 16.03 7.20 2.17
N LYS A 325 16.88 7.52 3.16
CA LYS A 325 18.29 7.07 3.17
C LYS A 325 18.43 5.55 3.22
N ARG A 326 17.54 4.85 3.97
CA ARG A 326 17.59 3.40 4.11
C ARG A 326 17.23 2.66 2.82
N ASN A 327 16.21 3.10 2.11
CA ASN A 327 15.80 2.54 0.83
C ASN A 327 15.15 3.61 -0.05
N PRO A 328 15.97 4.34 -0.86
CA PRO A 328 15.49 5.43 -1.70
C PRO A 328 14.37 5.00 -2.66
N GLN A 329 14.51 3.83 -3.30
CA GLN A 329 13.53 3.36 -4.30
C GLN A 329 12.16 3.06 -3.68
N VAL A 330 12.13 2.34 -2.55
CA VAL A 330 10.90 2.10 -1.81
C VAL A 330 10.28 3.41 -1.33
N PHE A 331 11.12 4.38 -0.95
CA PHE A 331 10.63 5.69 -0.53
C PHE A 331 9.99 6.45 -1.69
N GLU A 332 10.63 6.51 -2.85
CA GLU A 332 10.07 7.19 -4.03
C GLU A 332 8.74 6.54 -4.44
N SER A 333 8.65 5.21 -4.46
CA SER A 333 7.39 4.54 -4.78
C SER A 333 6.31 4.77 -3.73
N LEU A 334 6.54 4.34 -2.47
CA LEU A 334 5.50 4.26 -1.46
C LEU A 334 5.20 5.57 -0.77
N TYR A 335 6.23 6.41 -0.58
CA TYR A 335 6.07 7.67 0.15
C TYR A 335 5.90 8.85 -0.77
N GLN A 336 6.58 8.87 -1.92
CA GLN A 336 6.43 9.95 -2.90
C GLN A 336 5.40 9.64 -3.99
N GLN A 337 4.87 8.41 -4.04
CA GLN A 337 3.90 7.94 -5.03
C GLN A 337 4.44 7.99 -6.47
N ASP A 338 5.75 7.96 -6.62
CA ASP A 338 6.47 8.03 -7.89
C ASP A 338 7.29 6.75 -8.13
N PRO A 339 6.63 5.63 -8.48
CA PRO A 339 7.33 4.41 -8.84
C PRO A 339 8.01 4.61 -10.19
N LYS A 340 9.33 4.61 -10.19
CA LYS A 340 10.11 4.76 -11.44
C LYS A 340 10.29 3.43 -12.14
N PRO A 341 10.31 3.41 -13.49
CA PRO A 341 10.72 2.25 -14.24
C PRO A 341 12.12 1.83 -13.79
N GLN A 342 12.32 0.54 -13.67
CA GLN A 342 13.63 -0.01 -13.32
C GLN A 342 14.46 -0.21 -14.59
N GLU A 343 14.71 0.84 -15.31
CA GLU A 343 15.66 0.81 -16.42
C GLU A 343 17.08 0.84 -15.86
N GLY A 344 17.93 -0.01 -16.41
CA GLY A 344 19.34 -0.09 -16.08
C GLY A 344 19.74 -1.25 -15.17
N LEU A 345 20.98 -1.20 -14.71
CA LEU A 345 21.61 -2.24 -13.91
C LEU A 345 21.06 -2.23 -12.47
N MET A 346 20.98 -3.42 -11.86
CA MET A 346 20.48 -3.60 -10.51
C MET A 346 21.40 -2.96 -9.47
N TYR A 347 22.70 -3.09 -9.68
CA TYR A 347 23.72 -2.67 -8.73
C TYR A 347 24.52 -1.49 -9.25
N GLU A 348 24.79 -0.53 -8.38
CA GLU A 348 25.89 0.43 -8.55
C GLU A 348 27.23 -0.32 -8.42
N PRO A 349 28.35 0.28 -8.89
CA PRO A 349 29.66 -0.34 -8.73
C PRO A 349 29.98 -0.72 -7.28
N PHE A 350 30.45 -1.94 -7.09
CA PHE A 350 30.87 -2.41 -5.76
C PHE A 350 32.17 -1.74 -5.33
N THR A 351 32.27 -1.47 -4.03
CA THR A 351 33.54 -0.99 -3.43
C THR A 351 34.57 -2.13 -3.44
N GLU A 352 35.80 -1.78 -3.77
CA GLU A 352 36.90 -2.76 -3.86
C GLU A 352 37.89 -2.56 -2.72
N TYR A 353 38.48 -3.65 -2.24
CA TYR A 353 39.54 -3.66 -1.24
C TYR A 353 40.79 -4.38 -1.77
N ASN A 354 41.96 -4.03 -1.23
CA ASN A 354 43.21 -4.71 -1.57
C ASN A 354 43.40 -5.96 -0.71
N PRO A 355 43.32 -7.19 -1.29
CA PRO A 355 43.45 -8.43 -0.51
C PRO A 355 44.87 -8.68 0.01
N GLN A 356 45.89 -7.91 -0.42
CA GLN A 356 47.26 -7.99 0.07
C GLN A 356 47.48 -7.12 1.32
N GLU A 357 46.56 -6.22 1.62
CA GLU A 357 46.58 -5.47 2.87
C GLU A 357 46.03 -6.33 4.04
N LYS A 358 46.13 -5.81 5.26
CA LYS A 358 45.60 -6.51 6.41
C LYS A 358 44.11 -6.68 6.34
N LEU A 359 43.63 -7.92 6.18
CA LEU A 359 42.22 -8.25 6.20
C LEU A 359 41.57 -7.83 7.52
N PRO A 360 40.30 -7.38 7.48
CA PRO A 360 39.59 -6.98 8.70
C PRO A 360 39.41 -8.15 9.64
N LYS A 361 39.29 -7.87 10.93
CA LYS A 361 38.87 -8.86 11.91
C LYS A 361 37.38 -9.17 11.70
N GLY A 362 37.02 -10.45 11.71
CA GLY A 362 35.65 -10.87 11.51
C GLY A 362 35.50 -12.39 11.46
N THR A 363 34.27 -12.84 11.28
CA THR A 363 33.97 -14.27 11.17
C THR A 363 34.12 -14.73 9.72
N ARG A 364 34.86 -15.81 9.47
CA ARG A 364 35.01 -16.39 8.13
C ARG A 364 33.81 -17.27 7.81
N LYS A 365 33.00 -16.83 6.86
CA LYS A 365 31.73 -17.46 6.48
C LYS A 365 31.71 -17.83 5.01
N ALA A 366 30.83 -18.76 4.65
CA ALA A 366 30.44 -19.02 3.29
C ALA A 366 28.92 -19.09 3.15
N TYR A 367 28.44 -18.67 2.01
CA TYR A 367 27.05 -18.85 1.58
C TYR A 367 27.03 -19.63 0.28
N ILE A 368 26.18 -20.66 0.18
CA ILE A 368 26.10 -21.53 -0.96
C ILE A 368 24.64 -21.63 -1.43
N ASP A 369 24.38 -21.15 -2.65
CA ASP A 369 23.19 -21.48 -3.43
C ASP A 369 23.50 -22.68 -4.32
N THR A 370 22.77 -23.78 -4.11
CA THR A 370 23.05 -25.06 -4.79
C THR A 370 22.22 -25.18 -6.06
N ALA A 371 22.87 -25.65 -7.15
CA ALA A 371 22.18 -26.15 -8.34
C ALA A 371 22.39 -27.65 -8.46
N ASP A 372 21.34 -28.40 -8.83
CA ASP A 372 21.43 -29.86 -8.97
C ASP A 372 21.69 -30.26 -10.41
N THR A 373 20.80 -29.86 -11.33
CA THR A 373 20.92 -30.15 -12.78
C THR A 373 20.21 -29.03 -13.56
N GLY A 374 20.74 -28.71 -14.76
CA GLY A 374 20.07 -27.76 -15.65
C GLY A 374 20.92 -26.53 -15.99
N ALA A 375 20.25 -25.41 -16.25
CA ALA A 375 20.87 -24.14 -16.64
C ALA A 375 21.32 -23.27 -15.44
N ASP A 376 20.98 -23.66 -14.22
CA ASP A 376 21.29 -22.91 -13.01
C ASP A 376 22.74 -23.10 -12.58
N TYR A 377 23.33 -22.08 -11.97
CA TYR A 377 24.68 -22.11 -11.46
C TYR A 377 24.70 -22.41 -9.96
N LEU A 378 25.59 -23.32 -9.53
CA LEU A 378 26.03 -23.34 -8.14
C LEU A 378 26.85 -22.07 -7.89
N CYS A 379 26.49 -21.33 -6.85
CA CYS A 379 27.22 -20.16 -6.40
C CYS A 379 27.65 -20.30 -4.94
N ALA A 380 28.96 -20.42 -4.70
CA ALA A 380 29.56 -20.46 -3.36
C ALA A 380 30.44 -19.23 -3.15
N ILE A 381 30.08 -18.39 -2.17
CA ILE A 381 30.79 -17.15 -1.83
C ILE A 381 31.46 -17.32 -0.48
N CYS A 382 32.79 -17.25 -0.41
CA CYS A 382 33.57 -17.18 0.82
C CYS A 382 33.86 -15.73 1.18
N TYR A 383 33.60 -15.33 2.42
CA TYR A 383 33.75 -13.94 2.86
C TYR A 383 34.12 -13.83 4.35
N ILE A 384 34.62 -12.65 4.73
CA ILE A 384 34.76 -12.24 6.14
C ILE A 384 33.61 -11.33 6.47
N GLU A 385 32.79 -11.71 7.44
CA GLU A 385 31.79 -10.81 8.03
C GLU A 385 32.48 -9.97 9.11
N ALA A 386 32.76 -8.72 8.77
CA ALA A 386 33.27 -7.72 9.69
C ALA A 386 32.12 -6.77 10.13
N ASP A 387 32.36 -5.90 11.11
CA ASP A 387 31.33 -5.02 11.67
C ASP A 387 30.75 -4.06 10.63
N ASP A 388 31.58 -3.58 9.72
CA ASP A 388 31.24 -2.61 8.66
C ASP A 388 30.70 -3.24 7.39
N ALA A 389 31.29 -4.35 6.91
CA ALA A 389 30.97 -4.96 5.63
C ALA A 389 31.28 -6.47 5.58
N ASN A 390 30.84 -7.13 4.50
CA ASN A 390 31.25 -8.46 4.10
C ASN A 390 32.37 -8.36 3.06
N TYR A 391 33.55 -8.85 3.38
CA TYR A 391 34.73 -8.84 2.49
C TYR A 391 34.82 -10.16 1.76
N VAL A 392 34.50 -10.17 0.44
CA VAL A 392 34.54 -11.37 -0.39
C VAL A 392 35.98 -11.84 -0.58
N LEU A 393 36.25 -13.08 -0.23
CA LEU A 393 37.57 -13.70 -0.36
C LEU A 393 37.73 -14.48 -1.68
N ASP A 394 36.68 -15.24 -2.01
CA ASP A 394 36.69 -16.13 -3.19
C ASP A 394 35.26 -16.49 -3.59
N VAL A 395 35.06 -16.81 -4.87
CA VAL A 395 33.77 -17.22 -5.42
C VAL A 395 33.98 -18.44 -6.33
N LEU A 396 33.17 -19.48 -6.13
CA LEU A 396 33.00 -20.57 -7.09
C LEU A 396 31.62 -20.43 -7.73
N TYR A 397 31.60 -20.17 -9.02
CA TYR A 397 30.38 -20.01 -9.82
C TYR A 397 30.45 -20.93 -11.02
N THR A 398 29.59 -21.97 -11.09
CA THR A 398 29.74 -23.03 -12.06
C THR A 398 28.47 -23.85 -12.28
N GLN A 399 28.29 -24.37 -13.50
CA GLN A 399 27.22 -25.31 -13.89
C GLN A 399 27.66 -26.79 -13.84
N LYS A 400 28.80 -27.07 -13.24
CA LYS A 400 29.27 -28.47 -13.12
C LYS A 400 28.35 -29.27 -12.21
N PRO A 401 28.22 -30.59 -12.46
CA PRO A 401 27.37 -31.46 -11.64
C PRO A 401 27.81 -31.53 -10.19
N MET A 402 26.86 -31.86 -9.30
CA MET A 402 26.98 -31.80 -7.86
C MET A 402 28.18 -32.60 -7.31
N GLU A 403 28.48 -33.78 -7.88
CA GLU A 403 29.59 -34.63 -7.46
C GLU A 403 30.97 -33.96 -7.63
N GLN A 404 31.09 -33.08 -8.62
CA GLN A 404 32.33 -32.32 -8.87
C GLN A 404 32.38 -31.05 -8.00
N THR A 405 31.23 -30.42 -7.79
CA THR A 405 31.16 -29.16 -7.04
C THR A 405 31.32 -29.35 -5.54
N GLU A 406 30.87 -30.48 -4.97
CA GLU A 406 31.06 -30.81 -3.55
C GLU A 406 32.55 -30.78 -3.14
N THR A 407 33.40 -31.43 -3.91
CA THR A 407 34.85 -31.47 -3.67
C THR A 407 35.50 -30.10 -3.88
N ALA A 408 35.09 -29.38 -4.93
CA ALA A 408 35.62 -28.05 -5.25
C ALA A 408 35.26 -27.03 -4.16
N VAL A 409 34.02 -27.06 -3.69
CA VAL A 409 33.56 -26.20 -2.58
C VAL A 409 34.32 -26.56 -1.29
N ALA A 410 34.46 -27.83 -0.94
CA ALA A 410 35.22 -28.25 0.26
C ALA A 410 36.68 -27.73 0.22
N ALA A 411 37.34 -27.83 -0.94
CA ALA A 411 38.69 -27.29 -1.11
C ALA A 411 38.70 -25.74 -0.95
N LEU A 412 37.71 -25.03 -1.45
CA LEU A 412 37.58 -23.60 -1.31
C LEU A 412 37.36 -23.17 0.15
N LEU A 413 36.47 -23.86 0.87
CA LEU A 413 36.22 -23.62 2.30
C LEU A 413 37.49 -23.84 3.17
N LYS A 414 38.23 -24.92 2.89
CA LYS A 414 39.50 -25.20 3.56
C LYS A 414 40.55 -24.14 3.25
N LYS A 415 40.73 -23.75 1.98
CA LYS A 415 41.68 -22.73 1.54
C LYS A 415 41.49 -21.40 2.29
N HIS A 416 40.26 -21.01 2.54
CA HIS A 416 39.93 -19.75 3.19
C HIS A 416 39.63 -19.88 4.69
N LEU A 417 39.85 -21.06 5.27
CA LEU A 417 39.64 -21.35 6.71
C LEU A 417 38.25 -20.94 7.16
N ILE A 418 37.22 -21.27 6.38
CA ILE A 418 35.81 -20.93 6.68
C ILE A 418 35.36 -21.71 7.91
N THR A 419 34.78 -21.02 8.88
CA THR A 419 34.28 -21.63 10.12
C THR A 419 32.77 -21.86 10.11
N HIS A 420 32.02 -21.06 9.36
CA HIS A 420 30.55 -21.16 9.24
C HIS A 420 30.15 -21.17 7.78
N CYS A 421 29.43 -22.20 7.38
CA CYS A 421 28.94 -22.38 6.02
C CYS A 421 27.42 -22.53 6.02
N LEU A 422 26.71 -21.64 5.34
CA LEU A 422 25.27 -21.70 5.14
C LEU A 422 24.97 -22.27 3.76
N VAL A 423 24.19 -23.34 3.69
CA VAL A 423 23.78 -23.99 2.43
C VAL A 423 22.27 -23.88 2.27
N GLU A 424 21.84 -23.36 1.15
CA GLU A 424 20.43 -23.33 0.81
C GLU A 424 19.92 -24.75 0.57
N SER A 425 18.87 -25.16 1.30
CA SER A 425 18.39 -26.56 1.29
C SER A 425 17.32 -26.86 0.25
N ASN A 426 17.00 -25.90 -0.59
CA ASN A 426 16.10 -26.09 -1.73
C ASN A 426 16.80 -27.01 -2.76
N ASN A 427 16.02 -27.77 -3.56
CA ASN A 427 16.54 -28.52 -4.71
C ASN A 427 17.79 -29.40 -4.42
N GLY A 428 17.75 -30.26 -3.41
CA GLY A 428 18.86 -31.19 -3.13
C GLY A 428 19.95 -30.70 -2.17
N GLY A 429 19.92 -29.42 -1.75
CA GLY A 429 20.94 -28.80 -0.90
C GLY A 429 21.21 -29.47 0.45
N ARG A 430 20.25 -30.25 1.01
CA ARG A 430 20.47 -31.04 2.23
C ARG A 430 21.46 -32.21 2.01
N SER A 431 21.40 -32.84 0.85
CA SER A 431 22.35 -33.93 0.50
C SER A 431 23.72 -33.35 0.24
N PHE A 432 23.78 -32.23 -0.51
CA PHE A 432 25.00 -31.49 -0.75
C PHE A 432 25.68 -31.08 0.58
N ALA A 433 24.95 -30.49 1.52
CA ALA A 433 25.51 -30.06 2.80
C ALA A 433 26.13 -31.22 3.60
N ARG A 434 25.44 -32.37 3.65
CA ARG A 434 25.97 -33.57 4.35
C ARG A 434 27.25 -34.12 3.71
N ASN A 435 27.27 -34.18 2.38
CA ASN A 435 28.45 -34.63 1.66
C ASN A 435 29.61 -33.63 1.81
N LEU A 436 29.32 -32.34 1.71
CA LEU A 436 30.29 -31.27 1.91
C LEU A 436 30.93 -31.34 3.29
N GLU A 437 30.14 -31.52 4.35
CA GLU A 437 30.64 -31.66 5.72
C GLU A 437 31.59 -32.89 5.85
N ARG A 438 31.17 -34.05 5.31
CA ARG A 438 32.01 -35.27 5.30
C ARG A 438 33.33 -35.04 4.57
N ILE A 439 33.31 -34.44 3.38
CA ILE A 439 34.50 -34.16 2.57
C ILE A 439 35.42 -33.15 3.30
N CYS A 440 34.86 -32.13 3.91
CA CYS A 440 35.66 -31.19 4.74
C CYS A 440 36.37 -31.88 5.87
N LEU A 441 35.71 -32.81 6.59
CA LEU A 441 36.33 -33.60 7.67
C LEU A 441 37.43 -34.50 7.12
N GLU A 442 37.20 -35.20 6.01
CA GLU A 442 38.22 -36.05 5.33
C GLU A 442 39.44 -35.24 4.88
N MET A 443 39.25 -34.00 4.48
CA MET A 443 40.32 -33.06 4.15
C MET A 443 41.03 -32.48 5.37
N GLY A 444 40.61 -32.81 6.59
CA GLY A 444 41.18 -32.28 7.82
C GLY A 444 40.72 -30.86 8.21
N HIS A 445 39.59 -30.42 7.71
CA HIS A 445 38.94 -29.14 8.04
C HIS A 445 37.85 -29.35 9.10
N ALA A 446 38.22 -29.81 10.27
CA ALA A 446 37.31 -30.22 11.35
C ALA A 446 36.63 -29.05 12.11
N THR A 447 37.06 -27.82 11.88
CA THR A 447 36.50 -26.62 12.57
C THR A 447 35.30 -26.00 11.86
N ILE A 448 34.91 -26.56 10.71
CA ILE A 448 33.79 -26.04 9.95
C ILE A 448 32.44 -26.47 10.54
N ARG A 449 31.50 -25.55 10.56
CA ARG A 449 30.09 -25.80 10.86
C ARG A 449 29.26 -25.56 9.60
N VAL A 450 28.65 -26.62 9.11
CA VAL A 450 27.76 -26.55 7.95
C VAL A 450 26.30 -26.54 8.43
N GLU A 451 25.60 -25.51 8.11
CA GLU A 451 24.17 -25.35 8.45
C GLU A 451 23.32 -25.27 7.18
N THR A 452 22.15 -25.88 7.22
CA THR A 452 21.18 -25.78 6.13
C THR A 452 19.99 -24.93 6.53
N PHE A 453 19.47 -24.15 5.60
CA PHE A 453 18.24 -23.40 5.81
C PHE A 453 17.35 -23.49 4.55
N TYR A 454 16.04 -23.34 4.73
CA TYR A 454 15.11 -23.36 3.64
C TYR A 454 14.70 -21.94 3.26
N GLN A 455 14.99 -21.55 1.99
CA GLN A 455 14.63 -20.23 1.51
C GLN A 455 13.15 -20.19 1.05
N ARG A 456 12.36 -19.32 1.68
CA ARG A 456 10.93 -19.16 1.38
C ARG A 456 10.61 -17.96 0.53
N ALA A 457 11.50 -16.98 0.52
CA ALA A 457 11.28 -15.75 -0.23
C ALA A 457 11.68 -15.91 -1.70
N HIS A 458 10.95 -15.25 -2.59
CA HIS A 458 11.23 -15.28 -4.02
C HIS A 458 12.55 -14.56 -4.34
N LYS A 459 13.43 -15.16 -5.15
CA LYS A 459 14.76 -14.64 -5.53
C LYS A 459 14.72 -13.16 -5.93
N ALA A 460 13.91 -12.80 -6.93
CA ALA A 460 13.83 -11.41 -7.42
C ALA A 460 13.46 -10.39 -6.31
N THR A 461 12.62 -10.78 -5.35
CA THR A 461 12.24 -9.88 -4.23
C THR A 461 13.39 -9.68 -3.25
N ARG A 462 14.15 -10.74 -2.98
CA ARG A 462 15.34 -10.70 -2.11
C ARG A 462 16.41 -9.80 -2.72
N ILE A 463 16.78 -10.08 -3.98
CA ILE A 463 17.77 -9.31 -4.75
C ILE A 463 17.39 -7.83 -4.73
N PHE A 464 16.14 -7.50 -5.06
CA PHE A 464 15.65 -6.13 -5.07
C PHE A 464 15.74 -5.45 -3.69
N THR A 465 15.39 -6.18 -2.63
CA THR A 465 15.40 -5.63 -1.25
C THR A 465 16.79 -5.19 -0.82
N TYR A 466 17.82 -5.92 -1.23
CA TYR A 466 19.21 -5.65 -0.85
C TYR A 466 20.02 -4.89 -1.92
N ALA A 467 19.45 -4.65 -3.10
CA ALA A 467 20.17 -4.06 -4.23
C ALA A 467 20.86 -2.71 -3.91
N ALA A 468 20.19 -1.84 -3.17
CA ALA A 468 20.75 -0.53 -2.80
C ALA A 468 21.82 -0.60 -1.72
N SER A 469 21.78 -1.61 -0.85
CA SER A 469 22.74 -1.78 0.25
C SER A 469 23.92 -2.67 -0.12
N ALA A 470 23.76 -3.54 -1.11
CA ALA A 470 24.80 -4.49 -1.50
C ALA A 470 26.13 -3.80 -1.90
N PRO A 471 26.18 -2.77 -2.75
CA PRO A 471 27.43 -2.10 -3.09
C PRO A 471 28.12 -1.40 -1.92
N LEU A 472 27.37 -1.08 -0.86
CA LEU A 472 27.89 -0.42 0.34
C LEU A 472 28.40 -1.42 1.39
N LEU A 473 27.74 -2.58 1.49
CA LEU A 473 28.00 -3.59 2.52
C LEU A 473 28.83 -4.78 2.03
N ILE A 474 29.10 -4.86 0.73
CA ILE A 474 29.96 -5.88 0.12
C ILE A 474 31.23 -5.23 -0.41
N GLN A 475 32.36 -5.72 0.03
CA GLN A 475 33.67 -5.30 -0.45
C GLN A 475 34.24 -6.42 -1.34
N MET A 476 34.48 -6.09 -2.61
CA MET A 476 35.07 -7.02 -3.57
C MET A 476 36.61 -6.90 -3.60
N PRO A 477 37.36 -8.00 -3.78
CA PRO A 477 38.81 -7.89 -3.90
C PRO A 477 39.18 -7.22 -5.23
N ILE A 478 40.19 -6.34 -5.23
CA ILE A 478 40.72 -5.74 -6.47
C ILE A 478 40.99 -6.83 -7.51
N GLY A 479 40.56 -6.62 -8.76
CA GLY A 479 40.68 -7.59 -9.86
C GLY A 479 39.65 -8.73 -9.81
N TRP A 480 38.58 -8.58 -9.05
CA TRP A 480 37.54 -9.62 -8.92
C TRP A 480 36.79 -9.92 -10.22
N LYS A 481 36.65 -8.93 -11.11
CA LYS A 481 35.90 -9.08 -12.36
C LYS A 481 36.63 -10.05 -13.31
N GLU A 482 37.94 -9.98 -13.37
CA GLU A 482 38.77 -10.88 -14.14
C GLU A 482 38.89 -12.23 -13.47
N ARG A 483 38.98 -12.26 -12.15
CA ARG A 483 39.15 -13.48 -11.37
C ARG A 483 37.87 -14.32 -11.30
N PHE A 484 36.70 -13.68 -11.27
CA PHE A 484 35.38 -14.32 -11.18
C PHE A 484 34.52 -13.91 -12.39
N ALA A 485 35.03 -14.10 -13.62
CA ALA A 485 34.48 -13.46 -14.83
C ALA A 485 32.98 -13.75 -15.06
N ASP A 486 32.55 -15.01 -14.98
CA ASP A 486 31.14 -15.37 -15.17
C ASP A 486 30.23 -14.82 -14.06
N PHE A 487 30.67 -14.91 -12.80
CA PHE A 487 29.98 -14.31 -11.67
C PHE A 487 29.86 -12.79 -11.80
N ALA A 488 30.96 -12.14 -12.19
CA ALA A 488 30.99 -10.69 -12.38
C ALA A 488 30.07 -10.24 -13.53
N ARG A 489 30.08 -10.98 -14.64
CA ARG A 489 29.19 -10.71 -15.77
C ARG A 489 27.71 -10.75 -15.33
N ASP A 490 27.30 -11.85 -14.69
CA ASP A 490 25.90 -12.06 -14.33
C ASP A 490 25.45 -11.14 -13.18
N LEU A 491 26.37 -10.79 -12.25
CA LEU A 491 26.10 -9.84 -11.18
C LEU A 491 26.01 -8.38 -11.68
N THR A 492 27.03 -7.90 -12.42
CA THR A 492 27.08 -6.51 -12.86
C THR A 492 26.18 -6.21 -14.04
N GLY A 493 25.85 -7.24 -14.84
CA GLY A 493 24.89 -7.14 -15.94
C GLY A 493 23.45 -7.37 -15.54
N TYR A 494 23.16 -7.65 -14.26
CA TYR A 494 21.81 -7.94 -13.82
C TYR A 494 20.90 -6.72 -13.93
N LEU A 495 19.82 -6.88 -14.71
CA LEU A 495 18.88 -5.80 -15.00
C LEU A 495 17.74 -5.75 -13.98
N ARG A 496 17.32 -4.54 -13.63
CA ARG A 496 16.17 -4.29 -12.76
C ARG A 496 14.83 -4.72 -13.36
N THR A 497 14.75 -4.83 -14.68
CA THR A 497 13.54 -5.23 -15.41
C THR A 497 13.15 -6.70 -15.22
N GLY A 498 13.99 -7.51 -14.57
CA GLY A 498 13.73 -8.93 -14.30
C GLY A 498 13.90 -9.85 -15.52
N LYS A 499 14.35 -9.35 -16.67
CA LYS A 499 14.69 -10.16 -17.88
C LYS A 499 16.18 -10.54 -17.84
N ASN A 500 16.55 -11.37 -16.88
CA ASN A 500 17.93 -11.80 -16.69
C ASN A 500 18.05 -13.29 -17.03
N PRO A 501 19.10 -13.72 -17.77
CA PRO A 501 19.30 -15.14 -18.09
C PRO A 501 19.62 -15.98 -16.86
N HIS A 502 20.34 -15.40 -15.88
CA HIS A 502 20.74 -16.04 -14.62
C HIS A 502 20.55 -15.09 -13.46
N ASP A 503 20.07 -15.60 -12.33
CA ASP A 503 19.88 -14.85 -11.08
C ASP A 503 20.66 -15.41 -9.88
N ASP A 504 21.43 -16.48 -10.09
CA ASP A 504 22.13 -17.22 -9.03
C ASP A 504 23.25 -16.40 -8.38
N ALA A 505 24.00 -15.60 -9.17
CA ALA A 505 25.04 -14.71 -8.64
C ALA A 505 24.48 -13.59 -7.76
N PRO A 506 23.47 -12.82 -8.20
CA PRO A 506 22.78 -11.84 -7.35
C PRO A 506 22.08 -12.45 -6.13
N ASP A 507 21.50 -13.64 -6.26
CA ASP A 507 20.77 -14.31 -5.19
C ASP A 507 21.72 -14.78 -4.09
N ALA A 508 22.82 -15.47 -4.44
CA ALA A 508 23.83 -15.90 -3.48
C ALA A 508 24.49 -14.69 -2.78
N LEU A 509 24.77 -13.60 -3.52
CA LEU A 509 25.31 -12.38 -2.91
C LEU A 509 24.34 -11.79 -1.90
N THR A 510 23.06 -11.73 -2.24
CA THR A 510 21.99 -11.29 -1.33
C THR A 510 21.92 -12.16 -0.08
N GLY A 511 22.09 -13.47 -0.24
CA GLY A 511 22.13 -14.42 0.86
C GLY A 511 23.22 -14.12 1.88
N THR A 512 24.38 -13.61 1.46
CA THR A 512 25.45 -13.18 2.40
C THR A 512 25.02 -12.01 3.28
N LEU A 513 24.16 -11.11 2.77
CA LEU A 513 23.61 -9.97 3.53
C LEU A 513 22.47 -10.37 4.45
N GLU A 514 21.63 -11.30 4.03
CA GLU A 514 20.59 -11.88 4.89
C GLU A 514 21.19 -12.62 6.09
N ALA A 515 22.27 -13.37 5.87
CA ALA A 515 23.01 -14.07 6.91
C ALA A 515 23.64 -13.13 7.95
N ARG A 516 23.92 -11.89 7.59
CA ARG A 516 24.42 -10.83 8.50
C ARG A 516 23.35 -10.38 9.51
N ASN A 517 22.05 -10.49 9.16
CA ASN A 517 20.90 -10.08 9.97
C ASN A 517 19.87 -11.20 10.14
N PRO A 518 20.20 -12.33 10.82
CA PRO A 518 19.34 -13.51 10.84
C PRO A 518 17.95 -13.31 11.47
N ARG A 519 17.73 -12.22 12.23
CA ARG A 519 16.45 -11.91 12.89
C ARG A 519 15.41 -11.21 11.99
N LYS A 520 15.72 -10.92 10.72
CA LYS A 520 14.83 -10.19 9.79
C LYS A 520 14.30 -11.03 8.64
N SER A 521 14.53 -12.33 8.60
CA SER A 521 14.08 -13.21 7.51
C SER A 521 12.61 -13.67 7.60
N ASN A 522 11.87 -13.33 8.64
CA ASN A 522 10.44 -13.58 8.70
C ASN A 522 9.68 -12.40 8.08
N ALA A 523 8.91 -12.66 7.03
CA ALA A 523 8.02 -11.67 6.40
C ALA A 523 6.99 -11.07 7.39
N SER A 524 6.82 -11.65 8.59
CA SER A 524 6.09 -11.08 9.72
C SER A 524 6.79 -9.87 10.36
N ASP A 525 8.13 -9.76 10.24
CA ASP A 525 8.89 -8.71 10.92
C ASP A 525 8.93 -7.40 10.15
N ILE A 526 8.67 -7.41 8.84
CA ILE A 526 8.41 -6.17 8.08
C ILE A 526 7.09 -5.54 8.54
N ALA A 527 6.09 -6.35 8.87
CA ALA A 527 4.86 -5.87 9.51
C ALA A 527 5.10 -5.33 10.93
N THR A 528 6.09 -5.89 11.67
CA THR A 528 6.41 -5.48 13.04
C THR A 528 7.29 -4.23 13.11
N LEU A 529 8.08 -3.94 12.09
CA LEU A 529 8.79 -2.66 11.94
C LEU A 529 7.83 -1.49 11.66
N PHE A 530 6.59 -1.77 11.27
CA PHE A 530 5.56 -0.78 10.95
C PHE A 530 4.33 -0.83 11.86
N GLY A 531 4.29 -1.64 12.90
CA GLY A 531 3.09 -1.74 13.70
C GLY A 531 3.14 -2.58 14.97
N ARG A 532 3.81 -2.12 16.00
CA ARG A 532 3.38 -2.29 17.39
C ARG A 532 3.71 -1.04 18.17
N THR A 533 2.76 -0.18 18.26
CA THR A 533 2.31 0.53 19.45
C THR A 533 0.97 1.16 19.11
N LEU A 534 -0.09 0.59 19.71
CA LEU A 534 -1.46 1.08 19.98
C LEU A 534 -2.11 2.00 18.96
#